data_c52600d8d7871feeb0b6eb08ecc22288
#
_entry.id   c52600d8d7871feeb0b6eb08ecc22288
#
_cell.length_a   1.000
_cell.length_b   1.000
_cell.length_c   1.000
_cell.angle_alpha   90.00
_cell.angle_beta   90.00
_cell.angle_gamma   90.00
#
_symmetry.space_group_name_H-M   'P 1'
#
loop_
_entity.id
_entity.type
_entity.pdbx_description
1 polymer ?
#
loop_
_entity_poly.entity_id
_entity_poly.type
_entity_poly.pdbx_seq_one_letter_code
_entity_poly.pdbx_strand_id
1 'polypeptide(L)' 'MLEVKREQLNLVQIAKRQNIPYGKLYHTYLVLGSLSEAVRVCRKG' A
#
# COMPACT_ATOMS: atom_id res chain seq x y z
N MET A 1 -22.49 -6.69 0.24
CA MET A 1 -21.31 -6.77 1.11
C MET A 1 -20.04 -6.77 0.27
N LEU A 2 -19.10 -5.96 0.62
CA LEU A 2 -17.87 -5.84 -0.15
C LEU A 2 -16.87 -6.91 0.27
N GLU A 3 -16.37 -7.62 -0.72
CA GLU A 3 -15.30 -8.58 -0.46
C GLU A 3 -13.97 -7.88 -0.68
N VAL A 4 -13.19 -7.83 0.38
CA VAL A 4 -11.86 -7.23 0.30
C VAL A 4 -10.86 -8.33 0.02
N LYS A 5 -10.13 -8.19 -1.05
CA LYS A 5 -9.09 -9.17 -1.40
C LYS A 5 -7.96 -9.09 -0.38
N ARG A 6 -7.29 -10.21 -0.18
CA ARG A 6 -6.18 -10.27 0.77
C ARG A 6 -5.11 -9.23 0.46
N GLU A 7 -4.85 -9.03 -0.81
CA GLU A 7 -3.84 -8.05 -1.23
C GLU A 7 -4.23 -6.65 -0.79
N GLN A 8 -5.50 -6.30 -0.98
CA GLN A 8 -5.98 -4.98 -0.55
C GLN A 8 -5.93 -4.85 0.97
N LEU A 9 -6.24 -5.92 1.65
CA LEU A 9 -6.21 -5.91 3.11
C LEU A 9 -4.79 -5.67 3.62
N ASN A 10 -3.81 -6.32 3.01
CA ASN A 10 -2.41 -6.12 3.37
C ASN A 10 -1.98 -4.68 3.15
N LEU A 11 -2.36 -4.12 2.01
CA LEU A 11 -2.04 -2.74 1.69
C LEU A 11 -2.63 -1.78 2.71
N VAL A 12 -3.88 -2.00 3.09
CA VAL A 12 -4.55 -1.16 4.07
C VAL A 12 -3.83 -1.22 5.41
N GLN A 13 -3.47 -2.42 5.84
CA GLN A 13 -2.79 -2.59 7.12
C GLN A 13 -1.41 -1.91 7.11
N ILE A 14 -0.66 -2.10 6.06
CA ILE A 14 0.66 -1.49 5.94
C ILE A 14 0.55 0.03 5.91
N ALA A 15 -0.42 0.55 5.17
CA ALA A 15 -0.64 1.97 5.08
C ALA A 15 -0.92 2.57 6.46
N LYS A 16 -1.75 1.90 7.24
CA LYS A 16 -2.07 2.36 8.58
C LYS A 16 -0.86 2.32 9.50
N ARG A 17 -0.10 1.23 9.43
CA ARG A 17 1.07 1.06 10.28
C ARG A 17 2.15 2.08 9.96
N GLN A 18 2.36 2.34 8.67
CA GLN A 18 3.39 3.26 8.23
C GLN A 18 2.90 4.70 8.15
N ASN A 19 1.63 4.91 8.49
CA ASN A 19 1.03 6.24 8.42
C ASN A 19 1.09 6.81 7.00
N ILE A 20 0.80 5.98 6.03
CA ILE A 20 0.82 6.33 4.62
C ILE A 20 -0.62 6.33 4.08
N PRO A 21 -1.00 7.33 3.26
CA PRO A 21 -2.32 7.29 2.61
C PRO A 21 -2.45 6.05 1.73
N TYR A 22 -3.54 5.32 1.90
CA TYR A 22 -3.75 4.08 1.18
C TYR A 22 -3.67 4.29 -0.33
N GLY A 23 -4.33 5.33 -0.83
CA GLY A 23 -4.34 5.62 -2.25
C GLY A 23 -2.94 5.81 -2.82
N LYS A 24 -2.11 6.52 -2.09
CA LYS A 24 -0.73 6.75 -2.52
C LYS A 24 0.07 5.45 -2.53
N LEU A 25 -0.08 4.66 -1.47
CA LEU A 25 0.62 3.38 -1.38
C LEU A 25 0.19 2.44 -2.50
N TYR A 26 -1.11 2.36 -2.74
CA TYR A 26 -1.65 1.49 -3.77
C TYR A 26 -1.14 1.90 -5.15
N HIS A 27 -1.18 3.19 -5.44
CA HIS A 27 -0.72 3.70 -6.73
C HIS A 27 0.77 3.39 -6.93
N THR A 28 1.57 3.65 -5.91
CA THR A 28 3.00 3.37 -5.97
C THR A 28 3.27 1.88 -6.17
N TYR A 29 2.49 1.06 -5.47
CA TYR A 29 2.60 -0.39 -5.64
C TYR A 29 2.33 -0.82 -7.08
N LEU A 30 1.31 -0.25 -7.71
CA LEU A 30 0.99 -0.59 -9.09
C LEU A 30 2.09 -0.17 -10.04
N VAL A 31 2.67 0.99 -9.81
CA VAL A 31 3.74 1.52 -10.66
C VAL A 31 5.00 0.68 -10.54
N LEU A 32 5.40 0.37 -9.32
CA LEU A 32 6.63 -0.37 -9.08
C LEU A 32 6.47 -1.87 -9.20
N GLY A 33 5.27 -2.36 -9.00
CA GLY A 33 5.00 -3.79 -9.06
C GLY A 33 5.53 -4.55 -7.85
N SER A 34 5.94 -3.85 -6.79
CA SER A 34 6.47 -4.48 -5.60
C SER A 34 6.00 -3.73 -4.36
N LEU A 35 5.43 -4.45 -3.42
CA LEU A 35 4.93 -3.85 -2.19
C LEU A 35 6.08 -3.30 -1.33
N SER A 36 7.15 -4.05 -1.23
CA SER A 36 8.31 -3.61 -0.45
C SER A 36 8.86 -2.29 -0.97
N GLU A 37 9.00 -2.20 -2.28
CA GLU A 37 9.48 -0.98 -2.91
C GLU A 37 8.51 0.18 -2.71
N ALA A 38 7.22 -0.12 -2.82
CA ALA A 38 6.19 0.91 -2.64
C ALA A 38 6.26 1.51 -1.25
N VAL A 39 6.36 0.67 -0.22
CA VAL A 39 6.45 1.13 1.15
C VAL A 39 7.72 1.95 1.35
N ARG A 40 8.82 1.47 0.80
CA ARG A 40 10.10 2.15 0.93
C ARG A 40 10.06 3.55 0.33
N VAL A 41 9.50 3.66 -0.88
CA VAL A 41 9.39 4.95 -1.56
C VAL A 41 8.46 5.89 -0.79
N CYS A 42 7.33 5.38 -0.33
CA CYS A 42 6.38 6.19 0.41
C CYS A 42 6.95 6.68 1.74
N ARG A 43 7.74 5.85 2.40
CA ARG A 43 8.37 6.24 3.66
C ARG A 43 9.43 7.31 3.45
N LYS A 44 10.11 7.23 2.33
CA LYS A 44 11.17 8.16 2.02
C LYS A 44 10.62 9.55 1.68
N GLY A 45 9.49 9.56 1.03
CA GLY A 45 8.83 10.80 0.65
C GLY A 45 7.95 11.31 1.74
#